data_0425eb3f593cbe8653aab14bf1e2f15c
#
_entry.id   0425eb3f593cbe8653aab14bf1e2f15c
#
_cell.length_a   1.000
_cell.length_b   1.000
_cell.length_c   1.000
_cell.angle_alpha   90.00
_cell.angle_beta   90.00
_cell.angle_gamma   90.00
#
_symmetry.space_group_name_H-M   'P 1'
#
loop_
_entity.id
_entity.type
_entity.pdbx_description
1 polymer ?
#
loop_
_entity_poly.entity_id
_entity_poly.type
_entity_poly.pdbx_seq_one_letter_code
_entity_poly.pdbx_strand_id
1 'polypeptide(L)'
;MSTAPPAAGTLVFLQGTGGPDPVPARIIREQLVLEPGLANYTVLNVAWAAGAARDVSVVPALPPRYRDSAAAAELPGPDGGRGLAMAGMDLLRAAAAPWPAASGAGAAAETDTAAAEERVLAGSVQRWVLELVTNAAVDRRVPLTEAASDFSRSIIYYLRRGADARSVIANALRLSPQDAPVILFGHSLGGVAAVDLLTGPEWDAAGMRVDLLVTAGSQSPWLYLLGGLALAGPGKPGSVPVPWLNFWDERDLLSFCAENVFSGGAGIRDVEITSGEPFPASHSAYFTDPDLYRAIGEEVAGADPARGRSGPDAGV
;
A
#
# COMPACT_ATOMS: atom_id res chain seq x y z
N MET A 1 13.04 30.09 -28.95
CA MET A 1 13.27 28.65 -28.80
C MET A 1 11.95 28.04 -28.30
N SER A 2 11.22 27.37 -29.16
CA SER A 2 9.97 26.69 -28.80
C SER A 2 10.37 25.41 -28.07
N THR A 3 10.25 25.39 -26.75
CA THR A 3 10.36 24.14 -26.00
C THR A 3 9.15 23.29 -26.38
N ALA A 4 9.39 22.10 -26.94
CA ALA A 4 8.32 21.14 -27.15
C ALA A 4 7.59 20.92 -25.80
N PRO A 5 6.27 20.79 -25.80
CA PRO A 5 5.55 20.47 -24.58
C PRO A 5 6.11 19.15 -24.02
N PRO A 6 6.24 19.01 -22.68
CA PRO A 6 6.68 17.78 -22.07
C PRO A 6 5.80 16.62 -22.57
N ALA A 7 6.40 15.46 -22.78
CA ALA A 7 5.72 14.30 -23.34
C ALA A 7 4.47 13.95 -22.49
N ALA A 8 3.34 13.88 -23.14
CA ALA A 8 2.13 13.38 -22.51
C ALA A 8 2.30 11.88 -22.24
N GLY A 9 2.03 11.43 -21.02
CA GLY A 9 2.12 10.02 -20.61
C GLY A 9 0.83 9.51 -20.01
N THR A 10 0.78 8.24 -19.68
CA THR A 10 -0.33 7.62 -18.96
C THR A 10 0.15 7.02 -17.65
N LEU A 11 -0.50 7.37 -16.54
CA LEU A 11 -0.35 6.68 -15.26
C LEU A 11 -1.56 5.77 -15.06
N VAL A 12 -1.32 4.47 -15.13
CA VAL A 12 -2.31 3.42 -14.87
C VAL A 12 -2.29 3.11 -13.38
N PHE A 13 -3.33 3.51 -12.67
CA PHE A 13 -3.42 3.39 -11.22
C PHE A 13 -4.25 2.16 -10.81
N LEU A 14 -3.66 1.35 -9.93
CA LEU A 14 -4.26 0.16 -9.32
C LEU A 14 -4.38 0.39 -7.82
N GLN A 15 -5.60 0.68 -7.36
CA GLN A 15 -5.78 0.88 -5.92
C GLN A 15 -5.84 -0.43 -5.13
N GLY A 16 -5.57 -0.35 -3.83
CA GLY A 16 -5.38 -1.49 -2.95
C GLY A 16 -6.58 -2.42 -2.82
N THR A 17 -7.77 -1.89 -2.71
CA THR A 17 -9.00 -2.69 -2.62
C THR A 17 -9.54 -3.10 -3.99
N GLY A 18 -8.95 -2.60 -5.08
CA GLY A 18 -9.37 -2.88 -6.45
C GLY A 18 -10.78 -2.40 -6.81
N GLY A 19 -11.43 -1.71 -5.90
CA GLY A 19 -12.77 -1.14 -6.10
C GLY A 19 -12.77 0.15 -6.92
N PRO A 20 -13.94 0.72 -7.18
CA PRO A 20 -14.09 1.91 -8.03
C PRO A 20 -13.93 3.25 -7.30
N ASP A 21 -13.32 3.32 -6.10
CA ASP A 21 -13.16 4.57 -5.37
C ASP A 21 -12.37 5.60 -6.20
N PRO A 22 -12.96 6.75 -6.54
CA PRO A 22 -12.32 7.78 -7.36
C PRO A 22 -11.38 8.70 -6.57
N VAL A 23 -11.44 8.68 -5.22
CA VAL A 23 -10.72 9.67 -4.38
C VAL A 23 -9.20 9.59 -4.54
N PRO A 24 -8.55 8.42 -4.45
CA PRO A 24 -7.11 8.34 -4.65
C PRO A 24 -6.67 8.82 -6.03
N ALA A 25 -7.38 8.40 -7.08
CA ALA A 25 -7.04 8.81 -8.45
C ALA A 25 -7.21 10.32 -8.68
N ARG A 26 -8.15 10.97 -7.98
CA ARG A 26 -8.29 12.43 -8.00
C ARG A 26 -7.10 13.11 -7.34
N ILE A 27 -6.69 12.64 -6.16
CA ILE A 27 -5.52 13.18 -5.45
C ILE A 27 -4.26 13.03 -6.32
N ILE A 28 -4.05 11.86 -6.91
CA ILE A 28 -2.91 11.61 -7.81
C ILE A 28 -2.91 12.64 -8.96
N ARG A 29 -4.05 12.89 -9.63
CA ARG A 29 -4.13 13.90 -10.70
C ARG A 29 -3.74 15.30 -10.20
N GLU A 30 -4.22 15.70 -9.04
CA GLU A 30 -3.91 16.99 -8.43
C GLU A 30 -2.40 17.12 -8.16
N GLN A 31 -1.75 16.07 -7.69
CA GLN A 31 -0.32 16.06 -7.42
C GLN A 31 0.54 16.01 -8.71
N LEU A 32 0.14 15.23 -9.71
CA LEU A 32 0.88 15.17 -10.98
C LEU A 32 1.00 16.53 -11.66
N VAL A 33 -0.01 17.39 -11.54
CA VAL A 33 0.02 18.75 -12.10
C VAL A 33 1.07 19.63 -11.42
N LEU A 34 1.40 19.34 -10.17
CA LEU A 34 2.39 20.10 -9.40
C LEU A 34 3.82 19.68 -9.75
N GLU A 35 4.02 18.48 -10.30
CA GLU A 35 5.34 17.99 -10.70
C GLU A 35 5.56 18.25 -12.20
N PRO A 36 6.52 19.14 -12.58
CA PRO A 36 6.68 19.58 -13.97
C PRO A 36 6.91 18.45 -14.98
N GLY A 37 7.60 17.38 -14.58
CA GLY A 37 7.86 16.21 -15.41
C GLY A 37 6.63 15.36 -15.68
N LEU A 38 5.59 15.49 -14.85
CA LEU A 38 4.39 14.65 -14.85
C LEU A 38 3.10 15.41 -15.16
N ALA A 39 3.16 16.74 -15.32
CA ALA A 39 2.00 17.62 -15.44
C ALA A 39 1.06 17.26 -16.60
N ASN A 40 1.56 16.62 -17.66
CA ASN A 40 0.78 16.21 -18.83
C ASN A 40 0.38 14.72 -18.81
N TYR A 41 0.62 14.01 -17.70
CA TYR A 41 0.19 12.61 -17.57
C TYR A 41 -1.32 12.53 -17.29
N THR A 42 -1.98 11.60 -17.98
CA THR A 42 -3.37 11.24 -17.68
C THR A 42 -3.41 10.08 -16.69
N VAL A 43 -4.37 10.10 -15.75
CA VAL A 43 -4.56 9.02 -14.79
C VAL A 43 -5.71 8.13 -15.23
N LEU A 44 -5.41 6.87 -15.49
CA LEU A 44 -6.38 5.81 -15.73
C LEU A 44 -6.54 4.98 -14.44
N ASN A 45 -7.65 5.18 -13.75
CA ASN A 45 -7.98 4.39 -12.55
C ASN A 45 -8.62 3.06 -12.96
N VAL A 46 -7.97 1.95 -12.61
CA VAL A 46 -8.40 0.60 -13.00
C VAL A 46 -9.07 -0.12 -11.84
N ALA A 47 -10.37 -0.36 -11.96
CA ALA A 47 -11.15 -1.15 -11.00
C ALA A 47 -10.95 -2.65 -11.25
N TRP A 48 -9.76 -3.16 -10.95
CA TRP A 48 -9.34 -4.54 -11.24
C TRP A 48 -10.04 -5.60 -10.40
N ALA A 49 -10.65 -5.23 -9.27
CA ALA A 49 -11.44 -6.10 -8.40
C ALA A 49 -12.91 -5.66 -8.28
N ALA A 50 -13.46 -5.02 -9.30
CA ALA A 50 -14.86 -4.58 -9.29
C ALA A 50 -15.85 -5.73 -9.02
N GLY A 51 -15.50 -6.97 -9.38
CA GLY A 51 -16.28 -8.17 -9.06
C GLY A 51 -16.18 -8.66 -7.61
N ALA A 52 -15.26 -8.10 -6.80
CA ALA A 52 -15.16 -8.41 -5.37
C ALA A 52 -16.22 -7.67 -4.53
N ALA A 53 -16.73 -6.58 -5.02
CA ALA A 53 -17.74 -5.77 -4.36
C ALA A 53 -19.08 -6.49 -4.40
N ARG A 54 -19.34 -7.30 -3.36
CA ARG A 54 -20.69 -7.77 -3.03
C ARG A 54 -21.01 -7.21 -1.67
N ASP A 55 -22.19 -6.61 -1.53
CA ASP A 55 -22.76 -6.20 -0.25
C ASP A 55 -23.15 -7.43 0.57
N VAL A 56 -22.13 -8.14 1.05
CA VAL A 56 -22.31 -9.27 1.94
C VAL A 56 -21.95 -8.80 3.33
N SER A 57 -22.95 -8.58 4.16
CA SER A 57 -22.76 -8.30 5.57
C SER A 57 -22.17 -9.54 6.26
N VAL A 58 -21.19 -9.32 7.16
CA VAL A 58 -20.62 -10.37 8.02
C VAL A 58 -21.40 -10.56 9.30
N VAL A 59 -22.38 -9.71 9.58
CA VAL A 59 -23.22 -9.74 10.78
C VAL A 59 -23.81 -11.13 11.08
N PRO A 60 -24.30 -11.90 10.08
CA PRO A 60 -24.79 -13.26 10.33
C PRO A 60 -23.76 -14.24 10.92
N ALA A 61 -22.46 -13.98 10.69
CA ALA A 61 -21.37 -14.80 11.21
C ALA A 61 -20.91 -14.38 12.62
N LEU A 62 -21.37 -13.24 13.12
CA LEU A 62 -21.00 -12.75 14.44
C LEU A 62 -21.73 -13.50 15.56
N PRO A 63 -21.19 -13.51 16.80
CA PRO A 63 -21.89 -14.04 17.95
C PRO A 63 -23.27 -13.42 18.15
N PRO A 64 -24.26 -14.13 18.74
CA PRO A 64 -25.66 -13.70 18.79
C PRO A 64 -25.87 -12.28 19.30
N ARG A 65 -25.16 -11.89 20.37
CA ARG A 65 -25.29 -10.55 20.98
C ARG A 65 -25.02 -9.37 20.02
N TYR A 66 -24.27 -9.60 18.94
CA TYR A 66 -23.96 -8.56 17.96
C TYR A 66 -24.94 -8.53 16.79
N ARG A 67 -25.64 -9.63 16.52
CA ARG A 67 -26.63 -9.70 15.45
C ARG A 67 -27.86 -8.84 15.75
N ASP A 68 -28.29 -8.86 17.01
CA ASP A 68 -29.47 -8.11 17.45
C ASP A 68 -29.19 -6.61 17.52
N SER A 69 -27.99 -6.21 17.92
CA SER A 69 -27.58 -4.79 17.96
C SER A 69 -27.28 -4.20 16.58
N ALA A 70 -26.78 -4.99 15.63
CA ALA A 70 -26.50 -4.53 14.27
C ALA A 70 -27.78 -4.31 13.44
N ALA A 71 -28.85 -5.04 13.74
CA ALA A 71 -30.15 -4.82 13.11
C ALA A 71 -30.78 -3.46 13.49
N ALA A 72 -30.30 -2.85 14.58
CA ALA A 72 -30.79 -1.54 15.08
C ALA A 72 -29.86 -0.37 14.73
N ALA A 73 -28.67 -0.62 14.23
CA ALA A 73 -27.71 0.41 13.85
C ALA A 73 -27.74 0.62 12.34
N GLU A 74 -28.21 1.79 11.90
CA GLU A 74 -27.93 2.25 10.53
C GLU A 74 -26.42 2.25 10.32
N LEU A 75 -25.96 1.51 9.32
CA LEU A 75 -24.54 1.47 8.92
C LEU A 75 -24.09 2.91 8.62
N PRO A 76 -22.97 3.38 9.19
CA PRO A 76 -22.43 4.69 8.81
C PRO A 76 -22.15 4.66 7.30
N GLY A 77 -22.57 5.74 6.62
CA GLY A 77 -22.32 5.93 5.20
C GLY A 77 -20.81 5.87 4.85
N PRO A 78 -20.43 6.03 3.58
CA PRO A 78 -19.07 5.85 3.06
C PRO A 78 -17.96 6.65 3.78
N ASP A 79 -18.32 7.64 4.60
CA ASP A 79 -17.41 8.35 5.51
C ASP A 79 -17.06 7.56 6.79
N GLY A 80 -17.67 6.42 7.03
CA GLY A 80 -17.45 5.59 8.22
C GLY A 80 -16.04 5.01 8.33
N GLY A 81 -15.30 4.87 7.22
CA GLY A 81 -13.90 4.44 7.22
C GLY A 81 -12.97 5.43 7.94
N ARG A 82 -13.23 6.75 7.82
CA ARG A 82 -12.50 7.79 8.55
C ARG A 82 -12.84 7.78 10.04
N GLY A 83 -14.08 7.52 10.39
CA GLY A 83 -14.52 7.40 11.80
C GLY A 83 -13.90 6.20 12.52
N LEU A 84 -13.68 5.09 11.82
CA LEU A 84 -13.04 3.89 12.35
C LEU A 84 -11.52 4.07 12.53
N ALA A 85 -10.85 4.75 11.59
CA ALA A 85 -9.46 5.13 11.72
C ALA A 85 -9.26 6.06 12.93
N MET A 86 -10.13 7.06 13.12
CA MET A 86 -10.13 7.99 14.27
C MET A 86 -10.38 7.26 15.60
N ALA A 87 -11.31 6.34 15.63
CA ALA A 87 -11.64 5.58 16.85
C ALA A 87 -10.58 4.54 17.21
N GLY A 88 -9.90 3.94 16.23
CA GLY A 88 -8.70 3.10 16.43
C GLY A 88 -7.52 3.92 16.94
N MET A 89 -7.37 5.16 16.47
CA MET A 89 -6.33 6.09 16.90
C MET A 89 -6.53 6.56 18.35
N ASP A 90 -7.76 6.81 18.78
CA ASP A 90 -8.04 7.17 20.17
C ASP A 90 -7.76 6.02 21.12
N LEU A 91 -7.98 4.79 20.71
CA LEU A 91 -7.59 3.58 21.43
C LEU A 91 -6.07 3.39 21.51
N LEU A 92 -5.37 3.63 20.40
CA LEU A 92 -3.90 3.57 20.35
C LEU A 92 -3.26 4.74 21.12
N ARG A 93 -3.84 5.94 21.08
CA ARG A 93 -3.40 7.07 21.91
C ARG A 93 -3.60 6.82 23.41
N ALA A 94 -4.69 6.18 23.80
CA ALA A 94 -4.92 5.78 25.19
C ALA A 94 -3.94 4.69 25.65
N ALA A 95 -3.54 3.80 24.73
CA ALA A 95 -2.53 2.76 24.99
C ALA A 95 -1.08 3.30 24.89
N ALA A 96 -0.86 4.39 24.17
CA ALA A 96 0.44 5.06 23.97
C ALA A 96 0.67 6.22 24.96
N ALA A 97 -0.10 6.33 26.03
CA ALA A 97 0.23 7.24 27.13
C ALA A 97 1.67 6.94 27.61
N PRO A 98 2.53 7.97 27.72
CA PRO A 98 3.95 7.73 27.99
C PRO A 98 4.11 6.91 29.24
N TRP A 99 4.82 5.79 29.11
CA TRP A 99 5.29 4.98 30.21
C TRP A 99 6.06 5.90 31.16
N PRO A 100 5.76 5.94 32.47
CA PRO A 100 6.60 6.65 33.40
C PRO A 100 8.01 6.07 33.30
N ALA A 101 8.95 6.91 32.85
CA ALA A 101 10.34 6.53 32.75
C ALA A 101 10.78 5.99 34.12
N ALA A 102 11.21 4.74 34.14
CA ALA A 102 11.88 4.18 35.31
C ALA A 102 13.12 5.02 35.54
N SER A 103 13.05 5.91 36.53
CA SER A 103 14.19 6.69 37.00
C SER A 103 15.22 5.69 37.49
N GLY A 104 16.33 5.61 36.76
CA GLY A 104 17.47 4.83 37.17
C GLY A 104 18.07 5.35 38.49
N ALA A 105 18.31 4.49 39.39
CA ALA A 105 19.32 4.65 40.42
C ALA A 105 19.84 3.27 40.75
N GLY A 106 21.15 3.19 40.72
CA GLY A 106 21.89 1.98 40.94
C GLY A 106 21.86 1.49 42.36
N ALA A 107 22.43 0.35 42.47
CA ALA A 107 23.05 -0.30 43.59
C ALA A 107 22.29 -1.46 44.27
N ALA A 108 23.05 -2.53 44.31
CA ALA A 108 23.09 -3.59 45.32
C ALA A 108 22.01 -4.68 45.30
N ALA A 109 22.54 -5.87 45.11
CA ALA A 109 21.92 -7.15 45.31
C ALA A 109 21.20 -7.23 46.65
N GLU A 110 19.89 -7.43 46.63
CA GLU A 110 19.15 -8.10 47.68
C GLU A 110 17.86 -8.70 47.12
N THR A 111 17.81 -10.03 47.26
CA THR A 111 16.65 -10.93 47.25
C THR A 111 15.75 -10.98 46.03
N ASP A 112 15.68 -12.17 45.51
CA ASP A 112 14.89 -12.72 44.38
C ASP A 112 13.37 -12.46 44.47
N THR A 113 12.86 -11.96 45.58
CA THR A 113 11.45 -11.63 45.80
C THR A 113 11.01 -10.33 45.16
N ALA A 114 11.83 -9.28 45.13
CA ALA A 114 11.49 -7.99 44.52
C ALA A 114 11.40 -8.12 42.99
N ALA A 115 12.28 -8.88 42.37
CA ALA A 115 12.23 -9.16 40.95
C ALA A 115 11.01 -10.01 40.53
N ALA A 116 10.55 -10.89 41.44
CA ALA A 116 9.32 -11.66 41.22
C ALA A 116 8.08 -10.80 41.38
N GLU A 117 8.04 -9.88 42.32
CA GLU A 117 6.94 -8.91 42.50
C GLU A 117 6.87 -7.90 41.34
N GLU A 118 8.02 -7.44 40.86
CA GLU A 118 8.07 -6.54 39.71
C GLU A 118 7.59 -7.23 38.41
N ARG A 119 7.91 -8.51 38.18
CA ARG A 119 7.39 -9.31 37.06
C ARG A 119 5.88 -9.58 37.21
N VAL A 120 5.38 -9.81 38.39
CA VAL A 120 3.94 -10.00 38.66
C VAL A 120 3.18 -8.69 38.46
N LEU A 121 3.73 -7.55 38.88
CA LEU A 121 3.16 -6.21 38.66
C LEU A 121 3.18 -5.84 37.16
N ALA A 122 4.30 -6.05 36.46
CA ALA A 122 4.40 -5.84 35.04
C ALA A 122 3.42 -6.74 34.27
N GLY A 123 3.29 -8.00 34.66
CA GLY A 123 2.31 -8.91 34.09
C GLY A 123 0.86 -8.49 34.34
N SER A 124 0.56 -7.92 35.52
CA SER A 124 -0.79 -7.42 35.83
C SER A 124 -1.15 -6.15 35.05
N VAL A 125 -0.20 -5.23 34.86
CA VAL A 125 -0.39 -4.03 34.07
C VAL A 125 -0.57 -4.37 32.58
N GLN A 126 0.26 -5.28 32.04
CA GLN A 126 0.09 -5.79 30.68
C GLN A 126 -1.28 -6.44 30.49
N ARG A 127 -1.71 -7.25 31.44
CA ARG A 127 -3.03 -7.88 31.39
C ARG A 127 -4.15 -6.85 31.42
N TRP A 128 -4.06 -5.84 32.27
CA TRP A 128 -5.06 -4.77 32.35
C TRP A 128 -5.16 -3.97 31.03
N VAL A 129 -4.00 -3.62 30.43
CA VAL A 129 -3.97 -2.93 29.12
C VAL A 129 -4.59 -3.82 28.04
N LEU A 130 -4.25 -5.12 28.00
CA LEU A 130 -4.84 -6.06 27.05
C LEU A 130 -6.36 -6.21 27.26
N GLU A 131 -6.83 -6.24 28.51
CA GLU A 131 -8.25 -6.30 28.81
C GLU A 131 -8.98 -5.02 28.37
N LEU A 132 -8.39 -3.84 28.57
CA LEU A 132 -8.94 -2.58 28.12
C LEU A 132 -9.07 -2.53 26.58
N VAL A 133 -8.00 -2.88 25.88
CA VAL A 133 -7.99 -2.94 24.41
C VAL A 133 -8.97 -3.98 23.90
N THR A 134 -9.02 -5.15 24.53
CA THR A 134 -9.94 -6.23 24.15
C THR A 134 -11.39 -5.80 24.36
N ASN A 135 -11.72 -5.18 25.49
CA ASN A 135 -13.08 -4.73 25.76
C ASN A 135 -13.51 -3.66 24.77
N ALA A 136 -12.64 -2.70 24.45
CA ALA A 136 -12.92 -1.68 23.45
C ALA A 136 -13.08 -2.27 22.03
N ALA A 137 -12.30 -3.28 21.68
CA ALA A 137 -12.45 -4.02 20.43
C ALA A 137 -13.76 -4.84 20.39
N VAL A 138 -14.12 -5.44 21.53
CA VAL A 138 -15.38 -6.18 21.72
C VAL A 138 -16.58 -5.28 21.53
N ASP A 139 -16.58 -4.09 22.10
CA ASP A 139 -17.67 -3.11 21.96
C ASP A 139 -17.82 -2.60 20.51
N ARG A 140 -16.71 -2.60 19.75
CA ARG A 140 -16.68 -2.18 18.34
C ARG A 140 -16.50 -3.33 17.36
N ARG A 141 -16.84 -4.55 17.77
CA ARG A 141 -16.58 -5.75 16.97
C ARG A 141 -17.26 -5.70 15.60
N VAL A 142 -18.48 -5.23 15.51
CA VAL A 142 -19.21 -5.15 14.24
C VAL A 142 -18.48 -4.26 13.23
N PRO A 143 -18.24 -2.95 13.50
CA PRO A 143 -17.56 -2.08 12.56
C PRO A 143 -16.11 -2.52 12.27
N LEU A 144 -15.40 -3.08 13.24
CA LEU A 144 -14.05 -3.61 13.01
C LEU A 144 -14.06 -4.83 12.08
N THR A 145 -15.06 -5.72 12.24
CA THR A 145 -15.18 -6.90 11.39
C THR A 145 -15.62 -6.52 9.97
N GLU A 146 -16.52 -5.56 9.80
CA GLU A 146 -16.92 -5.06 8.48
C GLU A 146 -15.74 -4.41 7.76
N ALA A 147 -14.98 -3.54 8.42
CA ALA A 147 -13.78 -2.91 7.84
C ALA A 147 -12.70 -3.95 7.45
N ALA A 148 -12.45 -4.93 8.32
CA ALA A 148 -11.54 -6.03 8.01
C ALA A 148 -12.05 -6.90 6.86
N SER A 149 -13.38 -7.03 6.72
CA SER A 149 -14.00 -7.82 5.66
C SER A 149 -13.84 -7.19 4.29
N ASP A 150 -13.91 -5.87 4.17
CA ASP A 150 -13.70 -5.17 2.91
C ASP A 150 -12.28 -5.39 2.38
N PHE A 151 -11.28 -5.26 3.25
CA PHE A 151 -9.90 -5.59 2.92
C PHE A 151 -9.73 -7.08 2.58
N SER A 152 -10.26 -7.97 3.41
CA SER A 152 -10.17 -9.42 3.21
C SER A 152 -10.86 -9.88 1.93
N ARG A 153 -11.98 -9.28 1.53
CA ARG A 153 -12.66 -9.60 0.26
C ARG A 153 -11.77 -9.39 -0.94
N SER A 154 -11.04 -8.28 -0.97
CA SER A 154 -10.13 -7.98 -2.08
C SER A 154 -8.98 -8.97 -2.15
N ILE A 155 -8.42 -9.37 -1.00
CA ILE A 155 -7.40 -10.42 -0.92
C ILE A 155 -7.96 -11.75 -1.41
N ILE A 156 -9.13 -12.18 -0.89
CA ILE A 156 -9.77 -13.43 -1.28
C ILE A 156 -10.12 -13.42 -2.76
N TYR A 157 -10.62 -12.31 -3.28
CA TYR A 157 -10.88 -12.15 -4.71
C TYR A 157 -9.59 -12.37 -5.52
N TYR A 158 -8.51 -11.68 -5.14
CA TYR A 158 -7.24 -11.83 -5.83
C TYR A 158 -6.70 -13.27 -5.79
N LEU A 159 -6.71 -13.90 -4.62
CA LEU A 159 -6.26 -15.29 -4.46
C LEU A 159 -7.09 -16.29 -5.30
N ARG A 160 -8.38 -16.03 -5.50
CA ARG A 160 -9.28 -16.91 -6.27
C ARG A 160 -9.41 -16.53 -7.73
N ARG A 161 -9.23 -15.28 -8.07
CA ARG A 161 -9.51 -14.68 -9.37
C ARG A 161 -8.36 -13.80 -9.88
N GLY A 162 -7.12 -14.05 -9.43
CA GLY A 162 -5.96 -13.24 -9.80
C GLY A 162 -5.73 -13.18 -11.31
N ALA A 163 -6.00 -14.26 -12.05
CA ALA A 163 -5.94 -14.25 -13.49
C ALA A 163 -6.95 -13.27 -14.13
N ASP A 164 -8.18 -13.22 -13.61
CA ASP A 164 -9.19 -12.27 -14.08
C ASP A 164 -8.74 -10.83 -13.78
N ALA A 165 -8.22 -10.59 -12.56
CA ALA A 165 -7.69 -9.29 -12.16
C ALA A 165 -6.54 -8.83 -13.07
N ARG A 166 -5.55 -9.70 -13.32
CA ARG A 166 -4.43 -9.41 -14.22
C ARG A 166 -4.90 -9.16 -15.66
N SER A 167 -5.91 -9.90 -16.12
CA SER A 167 -6.51 -9.67 -17.44
C SER A 167 -7.14 -8.29 -17.57
N VAL A 168 -7.82 -7.79 -16.53
CA VAL A 168 -8.37 -6.43 -16.51
C VAL A 168 -7.26 -5.40 -16.59
N ILE A 169 -6.18 -5.57 -15.80
CA ILE A 169 -5.02 -4.68 -15.80
C ILE A 169 -4.33 -4.70 -17.17
N ALA A 170 -4.09 -5.89 -17.71
CA ALA A 170 -3.48 -6.06 -19.03
C ALA A 170 -4.28 -5.38 -20.15
N ASN A 171 -5.61 -5.46 -20.10
CA ASN A 171 -6.47 -4.76 -21.06
C ASN A 171 -6.36 -3.24 -20.93
N ALA A 172 -6.29 -2.71 -19.69
CA ALA A 172 -6.09 -1.28 -19.49
C ALA A 172 -4.73 -0.81 -20.05
N LEU A 173 -3.66 -1.59 -19.86
CA LEU A 173 -2.33 -1.30 -20.42
C LEU A 173 -2.31 -1.34 -21.94
N ARG A 174 -3.00 -2.30 -22.58
CA ARG A 174 -3.11 -2.36 -24.05
C ARG A 174 -3.89 -1.20 -24.67
N LEU A 175 -4.86 -0.66 -23.92
CA LEU A 175 -5.66 0.49 -24.33
C LEU A 175 -4.95 1.82 -24.07
N SER A 176 -3.87 1.83 -23.32
CA SER A 176 -3.04 3.02 -23.11
C SER A 176 -2.27 3.35 -24.39
N PRO A 177 -2.02 4.64 -24.71
CA PRO A 177 -1.20 5.03 -25.84
C PRO A 177 0.17 4.36 -25.81
N GLN A 178 0.51 3.63 -26.87
CA GLN A 178 1.76 2.87 -26.94
C GLN A 178 2.96 3.71 -27.42
N ASP A 179 2.71 4.89 -27.91
CA ASP A 179 3.70 5.89 -28.37
C ASP A 179 4.11 6.89 -27.28
N ALA A 180 3.52 6.79 -26.09
CA ALA A 180 3.78 7.65 -24.95
C ALA A 180 4.21 6.82 -23.72
N PRO A 181 4.97 7.41 -22.76
CA PRO A 181 5.38 6.71 -21.53
C PRO A 181 4.18 6.22 -20.72
N VAL A 182 4.30 5.00 -20.18
CA VAL A 182 3.29 4.36 -19.33
C VAL A 182 3.89 4.04 -17.97
N ILE A 183 3.33 4.63 -16.92
CA ILE A 183 3.65 4.32 -15.52
C ILE A 183 2.56 3.40 -14.98
N LEU A 184 2.93 2.24 -14.44
CA LEU A 184 2.03 1.36 -13.71
C LEU A 184 2.19 1.63 -12.22
N PHE A 185 1.19 2.25 -11.60
CA PHE A 185 1.23 2.60 -10.18
C PHE A 185 0.27 1.73 -9.38
N GLY A 186 0.82 0.84 -8.55
CA GLY A 186 0.07 -0.03 -7.65
C GLY A 186 0.20 0.37 -6.19
N HIS A 187 -0.93 0.60 -5.52
CA HIS A 187 -0.99 0.83 -4.08
C HIS A 187 -1.45 -0.44 -3.37
N SER A 188 -0.78 -0.80 -2.26
CA SER A 188 -1.20 -1.94 -1.42
C SER A 188 -1.33 -3.23 -2.25
N LEU A 189 -2.48 -3.92 -2.20
CA LEU A 189 -2.76 -5.11 -3.01
C LEU A 189 -2.73 -4.85 -4.54
N GLY A 190 -2.97 -3.60 -4.97
CA GLY A 190 -2.76 -3.20 -6.37
C GLY A 190 -1.31 -3.32 -6.80
N GLY A 191 -0.35 -3.07 -5.88
CA GLY A 191 1.07 -3.34 -6.10
C GLY A 191 1.36 -4.83 -6.26
N VAL A 192 0.71 -5.68 -5.48
CA VAL A 192 0.80 -7.14 -5.62
C VAL A 192 0.34 -7.58 -7.01
N ALA A 193 -0.81 -7.08 -7.46
CA ALA A 193 -1.35 -7.42 -8.78
C ALA A 193 -0.46 -6.93 -9.93
N ALA A 194 0.17 -5.75 -9.77
CA ALA A 194 1.12 -5.22 -10.75
C ALA A 194 2.39 -6.09 -10.85
N VAL A 195 2.98 -6.45 -9.71
CA VAL A 195 4.18 -7.30 -9.66
C VAL A 195 3.89 -8.68 -10.24
N ASP A 196 2.77 -9.30 -9.87
CA ASP A 196 2.37 -10.60 -10.42
C ASP A 196 2.18 -10.55 -11.94
N LEU A 197 1.58 -9.48 -12.47
CA LEU A 197 1.43 -9.31 -13.91
C LEU A 197 2.79 -9.22 -14.61
N LEU A 198 3.68 -8.37 -14.10
CA LEU A 198 4.99 -8.11 -14.74
C LEU A 198 5.97 -9.27 -14.62
N THR A 199 5.81 -10.15 -13.62
CA THR A 199 6.64 -11.34 -13.43
C THR A 199 6.06 -12.58 -14.12
N GLY A 200 4.88 -12.45 -14.72
CA GLY A 200 4.15 -13.55 -15.33
C GLY A 200 4.32 -13.66 -16.86
N PRO A 201 4.02 -14.84 -17.42
CA PRO A 201 4.09 -15.05 -18.86
C PRO A 201 3.09 -14.19 -19.65
N GLU A 202 2.04 -13.69 -18.98
CA GLU A 202 1.09 -12.79 -19.62
C GLU A 202 1.75 -11.49 -20.08
N TRP A 203 2.81 -11.05 -19.38
CA TRP A 203 3.58 -9.87 -19.74
C TRP A 203 4.27 -10.03 -21.10
N ASP A 204 5.00 -11.11 -21.30
CA ASP A 204 5.77 -11.36 -22.52
C ASP A 204 4.90 -11.55 -23.76
N ALA A 205 3.71 -12.11 -23.57
CA ALA A 205 2.80 -12.48 -24.67
C ALA A 205 1.93 -11.32 -25.18
N ALA A 206 1.91 -10.15 -24.50
CA ALA A 206 0.74 -9.30 -24.58
C ALA A 206 0.89 -7.97 -25.35
N GLY A 207 2.08 -7.59 -25.80
CA GLY A 207 2.29 -6.30 -26.46
C GLY A 207 1.85 -5.09 -25.61
N MET A 208 2.02 -5.23 -24.29
CA MET A 208 1.76 -4.17 -23.31
C MET A 208 3.02 -3.31 -23.17
N ARG A 209 2.84 -2.04 -22.83
CA ARG A 209 3.94 -1.15 -22.48
C ARG A 209 3.81 -0.72 -21.02
N VAL A 210 4.91 -0.85 -20.28
CA VAL A 210 5.15 -0.21 -18.99
C VAL A 210 6.59 0.25 -19.00
N ASP A 211 6.83 1.53 -18.79
CA ASP A 211 8.18 2.12 -18.76
C ASP A 211 8.69 2.25 -17.33
N LEU A 212 7.79 2.31 -16.35
CA LEU A 212 8.12 2.40 -14.93
C LEU A 212 7.02 1.70 -14.10
N LEU A 213 7.44 0.82 -13.20
CA LEU A 213 6.60 0.32 -12.11
C LEU A 213 6.78 1.21 -10.88
N VAL A 214 5.68 1.64 -10.30
CA VAL A 214 5.63 2.32 -9.00
C VAL A 214 4.77 1.50 -8.06
N THR A 215 5.28 1.19 -6.87
CA THR A 215 4.47 0.59 -5.80
C THR A 215 4.56 1.44 -4.55
N ALA A 216 3.46 1.58 -3.81
CA ALA A 216 3.41 2.28 -2.54
C ALA A 216 2.63 1.45 -1.52
N GLY A 217 3.20 1.25 -0.33
CA GLY A 217 2.56 0.47 0.73
C GLY A 217 2.26 -0.98 0.30
N SER A 218 3.11 -1.60 -0.54
CA SER A 218 2.80 -2.90 -1.14
C SER A 218 3.33 -4.07 -0.33
N GLN A 219 2.53 -5.13 -0.26
CA GLN A 219 2.86 -6.41 0.37
C GLN A 219 3.60 -7.36 -0.59
N SER A 220 3.85 -6.96 -1.84
CA SER A 220 4.44 -7.85 -2.84
C SER A 220 5.77 -8.48 -2.42
N PRO A 221 6.73 -7.78 -1.76
CA PRO A 221 7.96 -8.42 -1.30
C PRO A 221 7.74 -9.50 -0.24
N TRP A 222 6.89 -9.22 0.72
CA TRP A 222 6.55 -10.17 1.77
C TRP A 222 5.82 -11.40 1.22
N LEU A 223 4.84 -11.20 0.33
CA LEU A 223 4.10 -12.29 -0.31
C LEU A 223 5.01 -13.13 -1.22
N TYR A 224 5.99 -12.51 -1.90
CA TYR A 224 6.99 -13.26 -2.66
C TYR A 224 7.75 -14.24 -1.77
N LEU A 225 8.27 -13.80 -0.62
CA LEU A 225 9.01 -14.65 0.31
C LEU A 225 8.15 -15.78 0.87
N LEU A 226 6.85 -15.56 1.05
CA LEU A 226 5.91 -16.58 1.51
C LEU A 226 5.41 -17.52 0.39
N GLY A 227 5.81 -17.28 -0.87
CA GLY A 227 5.26 -18.02 -2.00
C GLY A 227 3.79 -17.70 -2.27
N GLY A 228 3.33 -16.53 -1.84
CA GLY A 228 1.95 -16.07 -1.96
C GLY A 228 1.64 -15.31 -3.25
N LEU A 229 2.66 -14.96 -4.06
CA LEU A 229 2.42 -14.46 -5.41
C LEU A 229 1.99 -15.61 -6.33
N ALA A 230 1.14 -15.31 -7.32
CA ALA A 230 0.62 -16.35 -8.19
C ALA A 230 1.67 -16.88 -9.17
N LEU A 231 2.56 -16.02 -9.65
CA LEU A 231 3.47 -16.29 -10.76
C LEU A 231 4.96 -16.26 -10.36
N ALA A 232 5.31 -15.60 -9.27
CA ALA A 232 6.66 -15.50 -8.75
C ALA A 232 6.77 -16.02 -7.31
N GLY A 233 7.96 -16.47 -6.89
CA GLY A 233 8.19 -16.94 -5.52
C GLY A 233 9.60 -17.51 -5.33
N PRO A 234 9.97 -17.95 -4.12
CA PRO A 234 11.24 -18.61 -3.86
C PRO A 234 11.47 -19.78 -4.81
N GLY A 235 12.57 -19.76 -5.54
CA GLY A 235 12.89 -20.79 -6.56
C GLY A 235 12.23 -20.57 -7.93
N LYS A 236 11.41 -19.54 -8.07
CA LYS A 236 10.92 -19.03 -9.36
C LYS A 236 11.31 -17.55 -9.41
N PRO A 237 12.50 -17.20 -9.91
CA PRO A 237 12.96 -15.82 -9.89
C PRO A 237 11.98 -14.94 -10.65
N GLY A 238 11.32 -14.03 -9.92
CA GLY A 238 10.53 -12.96 -10.48
C GLY A 238 11.46 -11.82 -10.83
N SER A 239 11.85 -11.71 -12.07
CA SER A 239 12.50 -10.51 -12.57
C SER A 239 11.42 -9.56 -13.05
N VAL A 240 11.32 -8.39 -12.43
CA VAL A 240 10.48 -7.30 -12.96
C VAL A 240 11.25 -6.67 -14.12
N PRO A 241 10.72 -6.70 -15.34
CA PRO A 241 11.48 -6.35 -16.56
C PRO A 241 11.62 -4.85 -16.79
N VAL A 242 11.06 -4.02 -15.91
CA VAL A 242 11.05 -2.56 -16.01
C VAL A 242 11.64 -1.92 -14.75
N PRO A 243 12.17 -0.68 -14.81
CA PRO A 243 12.55 0.06 -13.61
C PRO A 243 11.41 0.07 -12.59
N TRP A 244 11.76 -0.05 -11.31
CA TRP A 244 10.77 -0.15 -10.24
C TRP A 244 11.14 0.77 -9.07
N LEU A 245 10.26 1.73 -8.77
CA LEU A 245 10.27 2.53 -7.55
C LEU A 245 9.29 1.93 -6.55
N ASN A 246 9.79 1.48 -5.41
CA ASN A 246 8.99 0.92 -4.33
C ASN A 246 9.00 1.87 -3.13
N PHE A 247 7.87 2.48 -2.84
CA PHE A 247 7.72 3.44 -1.73
C PHE A 247 7.21 2.73 -0.49
N TRP A 248 7.88 2.98 0.62
CA TRP A 248 7.55 2.42 1.93
C TRP A 248 7.62 3.48 3.03
N ASP A 249 6.89 3.26 4.12
CA ASP A 249 6.90 4.10 5.33
C ASP A 249 7.05 3.18 6.54
N GLU A 250 7.97 3.48 7.47
CA GLU A 250 8.19 2.69 8.68
C GLU A 250 6.91 2.51 9.51
N ARG A 251 6.02 3.52 9.47
CA ARG A 251 4.74 3.49 10.18
C ARG A 251 3.63 2.76 9.44
N ASP A 252 3.83 2.42 8.18
CA ASP A 252 2.91 1.60 7.41
C ASP A 252 3.23 0.12 7.58
N LEU A 253 2.50 -0.56 8.46
CA LEU A 253 2.71 -1.97 8.77
C LEU A 253 2.41 -2.92 7.60
N LEU A 254 1.89 -2.40 6.48
CA LEU A 254 1.61 -3.15 5.26
C LEU A 254 2.62 -2.86 4.15
N SER A 255 3.63 -2.03 4.38
CA SER A 255 4.69 -1.74 3.42
C SER A 255 5.94 -2.58 3.65
N PHE A 256 6.59 -2.98 2.56
CA PHE A 256 7.79 -3.82 2.60
C PHE A 256 8.80 -3.38 1.55
N CYS A 257 10.10 -3.58 1.84
CA CYS A 257 11.20 -3.29 0.91
C CYS A 257 11.34 -4.39 -0.14
N ALA A 258 11.61 -4.00 -1.38
CA ALA A 258 11.66 -4.89 -2.54
C ALA A 258 13.08 -5.20 -3.02
N GLU A 259 14.00 -4.26 -2.85
CA GLU A 259 15.35 -4.26 -3.43
C GLU A 259 16.17 -5.50 -3.03
N ASN A 260 16.03 -5.96 -1.80
CA ASN A 260 16.72 -7.14 -1.28
C ASN A 260 15.93 -8.45 -1.44
N VAL A 261 14.73 -8.39 -1.99
CA VAL A 261 13.84 -9.56 -2.13
C VAL A 261 13.79 -10.05 -3.57
N PHE A 262 13.66 -9.13 -4.51
CA PHE A 262 13.64 -9.46 -5.93
C PHE A 262 15.04 -9.30 -6.52
N SER A 263 15.49 -10.32 -7.25
CA SER A 263 16.80 -10.31 -7.90
C SER A 263 16.64 -10.30 -9.41
N GLY A 264 17.44 -9.46 -10.06
CA GLY A 264 17.44 -9.34 -11.52
C GLY A 264 16.32 -8.45 -12.05
N GLY A 265 16.55 -7.78 -13.16
CA GLY A 265 15.61 -6.85 -13.77
C GLY A 265 16.26 -5.50 -14.09
N ALA A 266 15.43 -4.53 -14.46
CA ALA A 266 15.89 -3.22 -14.91
C ALA A 266 16.35 -2.27 -13.78
N GLY A 267 16.34 -2.73 -12.54
CA GLY A 267 16.69 -1.98 -11.34
C GLY A 267 15.47 -1.72 -10.46
N ILE A 268 15.66 -1.98 -9.16
CA ILE A 268 14.66 -1.74 -8.12
C ILE A 268 15.26 -0.70 -7.19
N ARG A 269 14.48 0.28 -6.78
CA ARG A 269 14.86 1.28 -5.79
C ARG A 269 13.77 1.42 -4.74
N ASP A 270 14.13 1.10 -3.50
CA ASP A 270 13.30 1.37 -2.33
C ASP A 270 13.43 2.84 -1.93
N VAL A 271 12.31 3.54 -1.79
CA VAL A 271 12.22 4.94 -1.43
C VAL A 271 11.42 5.09 -0.15
N GLU A 272 12.06 5.59 0.88
CA GLU A 272 11.39 5.85 2.16
C GLU A 272 10.55 7.13 2.08
N ILE A 273 9.32 7.04 2.57
CA ILE A 273 8.41 8.16 2.82
C ILE A 273 8.22 8.27 4.33
N THR A 274 8.31 9.47 4.86
CA THR A 274 8.08 9.74 6.28
C THR A 274 6.82 10.57 6.43
N SER A 275 5.67 9.93 6.40
CA SER A 275 4.38 10.62 6.49
C SER A 275 4.12 11.25 7.86
N GLY A 276 4.74 10.74 8.92
CA GLY A 276 4.45 11.13 10.30
C GLY A 276 3.10 10.62 10.84
N GLU A 277 2.27 10.05 9.97
CA GLU A 277 0.95 9.54 10.32
C GLU A 277 1.04 8.17 11.01
N PRO A 278 0.17 7.87 11.99
CA PRO A 278 0.07 6.53 12.55
C PRO A 278 -0.66 5.58 11.59
N PHE A 279 -0.38 4.25 11.70
CA PHE A 279 -1.19 3.25 11.03
C PHE A 279 -2.64 3.27 11.56
N PRO A 280 -3.68 3.16 10.71
CA PRO A 280 -3.65 2.89 9.27
C PRO A 280 -3.57 4.12 8.36
N ALA A 281 -3.53 5.36 8.90
CA ALA A 281 -3.49 6.57 8.07
C ALA A 281 -2.21 6.65 7.22
N SER A 282 -1.06 6.21 7.75
CA SER A 282 0.20 6.09 7.04
C SER A 282 0.07 5.28 5.74
N HIS A 283 -0.77 4.24 5.72
CA HIS A 283 -1.00 3.41 4.54
C HIS A 283 -1.60 4.15 3.34
N SER A 284 -2.22 5.29 3.56
CA SER A 284 -2.79 6.14 2.50
C SER A 284 -2.07 7.46 2.31
N ALA A 285 -1.08 7.78 3.15
CA ALA A 285 -0.38 9.05 3.14
C ALA A 285 0.48 9.27 1.87
N TYR A 286 0.90 8.20 1.21
CA TYR A 286 1.66 8.24 -0.04
C TYR A 286 1.03 9.13 -1.11
N PHE A 287 -0.30 9.17 -1.20
CA PHE A 287 -1.01 9.89 -2.25
C PHE A 287 -0.84 11.41 -2.17
N THR A 288 -0.53 11.95 -1.00
CA THR A 288 -0.35 13.38 -0.77
C THR A 288 1.09 13.78 -0.56
N ASP A 289 2.03 12.82 -0.60
CA ASP A 289 3.44 13.09 -0.39
C ASP A 289 4.11 13.60 -1.67
N PRO A 290 4.65 14.84 -1.68
CA PRO A 290 5.29 15.40 -2.87
C PRO A 290 6.58 14.71 -3.26
N ASP A 291 7.28 14.07 -2.32
CA ASP A 291 8.54 13.38 -2.58
C ASP A 291 8.34 12.15 -3.44
N LEU A 292 7.17 11.49 -3.33
CA LEU A 292 6.77 10.40 -4.21
C LEU A 292 6.73 10.86 -5.67
N TYR A 293 6.04 11.97 -5.95
CA TYR A 293 5.88 12.47 -7.31
C TYR A 293 7.17 13.03 -7.88
N ARG A 294 7.98 13.67 -7.05
CA ARG A 294 9.32 14.14 -7.44
C ARG A 294 10.20 12.96 -7.86
N ALA A 295 10.26 11.89 -7.08
CA ALA A 295 11.05 10.70 -7.41
C ALA A 295 10.59 10.03 -8.71
N ILE A 296 9.27 9.98 -8.96
CA ILE A 296 8.71 9.48 -10.23
C ILE A 296 9.14 10.40 -11.38
N GLY A 297 9.02 11.72 -11.20
CA GLY A 297 9.41 12.70 -12.24
C GLY A 297 10.90 12.63 -12.59
N GLU A 298 11.78 12.46 -11.61
CA GLU A 298 13.21 12.25 -11.80
C GLU A 298 13.51 10.99 -12.60
N GLU A 299 12.86 9.86 -12.28
CA GLU A 299 13.04 8.59 -12.97
C GLU A 299 12.60 8.68 -14.43
N VAL A 300 11.42 9.24 -14.68
CA VAL A 300 10.90 9.47 -16.04
C VAL A 300 11.82 10.39 -16.84
N ALA A 301 12.35 11.46 -16.23
CA ALA A 301 13.27 12.39 -16.88
C ALA A 301 14.63 11.74 -17.20
N GLY A 302 15.10 10.83 -16.36
CA GLY A 302 16.34 10.06 -16.56
C GLY A 302 16.22 9.02 -17.67
N ALA A 303 15.04 8.47 -17.88
CA ALA A 303 14.75 7.49 -18.92
C ALA A 303 14.57 8.12 -20.34
N ASP A 304 14.46 9.45 -20.46
CA ASP A 304 14.29 10.12 -21.74
C ASP A 304 15.58 10.06 -22.61
N PRO A 305 15.61 9.27 -23.70
CA PRO A 305 16.81 9.11 -24.54
C PRO A 305 17.20 10.41 -25.28
N ALA A 306 16.34 11.43 -25.30
CA ALA A 306 16.64 12.73 -25.92
C ALA A 306 17.56 13.58 -25.02
N ARG A 307 17.57 13.40 -23.71
CA ARG A 307 18.46 14.11 -22.77
C ARG A 307 19.87 13.52 -22.68
N GLY A 308 20.05 12.23 -23.00
CA GLY A 308 21.37 11.59 -22.99
C GLY A 308 22.31 11.98 -24.16
N ARG A 309 21.88 12.82 -25.12
CA ARG A 309 22.67 13.21 -26.30
C ARG A 309 23.31 14.59 -26.22
N SER A 310 23.20 15.30 -25.12
CA SER A 310 24.00 16.50 -24.85
C SER A 310 25.32 16.13 -24.16
N GLY A 311 26.14 15.34 -24.83
CA GLY A 311 27.54 15.18 -24.49
C GLY A 311 28.30 16.46 -24.80
N PRO A 312 29.38 16.78 -24.09
CA PRO A 312 30.15 17.98 -24.31
C PRO A 312 30.74 17.95 -25.72
N ASP A 313 30.40 18.97 -26.47
CA ASP A 313 30.98 19.26 -27.78
C ASP A 313 32.48 19.37 -27.62
N ALA A 314 33.23 18.52 -28.33
CA ALA A 314 34.66 18.58 -28.39
C ALA A 314 35.08 19.86 -29.10
N GLY A 315 35.41 20.84 -28.28
CA GLY A 315 36.13 22.02 -28.76
C GLY A 315 37.57 21.62 -29.15
N VAL A 316 37.89 21.93 -30.33
CA VAL A 316 39.18 21.90 -31.06
C VAL A 316 40.35 22.30 -30.20
#